data_5c7d68037e30a3c2d4fc28e08d8ae4ec
#
_entry.id   5c7d68037e30a3c2d4fc28e08d8ae4ec
#
_cell.length_a   1.000
_cell.length_b   1.000
_cell.length_c   1.000
_cell.angle_alpha   90.00
_cell.angle_beta   90.00
_cell.angle_gamma   90.00
#
_symmetry.space_group_name_H-M   'P 1'
#
loop_
_entity.id
_entity.type
_entity.pdbx_description
1 polymer ?
#
loop_
_entity_poly.entity_id
_entity_poly.type
_entity_poly.pdbx_seq_one_letter_code
_entity_poly.pdbx_strand_id
1 'polypeptide(L)'
;MKKYAKWVGVALLIPFLLIILLAVLLYLPPVQNWAVKQVASYASESTGMDISVKEVKLVFPLKLGVEGVKVLQPVDSLRNSPNLALRNRKDTVADIQKMVVEVQLLPLFSNQVMVDELDFTKMKVNTTNFIHEARIKGDVGKLQLKAHGIDLGRERVNVNHALIADARLSVELSDTVPPDTTPSSNYWKINIQQLKLKNTDFTLHIP
;
A
#
# COMPACT_ATOMS: atom_id res chain seq x y z
N MET A 1 -12.84 -34.12 42.13
CA MET A 1 -11.87 -33.13 41.62
C MET A 1 -11.22 -33.50 40.28
N LYS A 2 -10.80 -34.73 40.01
CA LYS A 2 -10.13 -35.13 38.72
C LYS A 2 -11.02 -34.99 37.46
N LYS A 3 -12.33 -35.11 37.56
CA LYS A 3 -13.26 -34.97 36.40
C LYS A 3 -13.36 -33.52 35.93
N TYR A 4 -13.43 -32.54 36.83
CA TYR A 4 -13.52 -31.12 36.49
C TYR A 4 -12.22 -30.57 35.87
N ALA A 5 -11.06 -31.05 36.32
CA ALA A 5 -9.77 -30.69 35.74
C ALA A 5 -9.63 -31.12 34.25
N LYS A 6 -10.22 -32.26 33.88
CA LYS A 6 -10.24 -32.70 32.47
C LYS A 6 -11.13 -31.81 31.60
N TRP A 7 -12.30 -31.40 32.11
CA TRP A 7 -13.20 -30.52 31.38
C TRP A 7 -12.65 -29.09 31.21
N VAL A 8 -11.97 -28.58 32.24
CA VAL A 8 -11.28 -27.28 32.17
C VAL A 8 -10.12 -27.34 31.15
N GLY A 9 -9.37 -28.46 31.15
CA GLY A 9 -8.31 -28.66 30.15
C GLY A 9 -8.85 -28.68 28.71
N VAL A 10 -9.95 -29.40 28.49
CA VAL A 10 -10.60 -29.45 27.15
C VAL A 10 -11.15 -28.08 26.77
N ALA A 11 -11.78 -27.36 27.69
CA ALA A 11 -12.34 -26.03 27.44
C ALA A 11 -11.26 -24.99 27.07
N LEU A 12 -10.04 -25.12 27.62
CA LEU A 12 -8.89 -24.29 27.24
C LEU A 12 -8.23 -24.73 25.93
N LEU A 13 -8.27 -26.03 25.64
CA LEU A 13 -7.61 -26.61 24.47
C LEU A 13 -8.37 -26.30 23.17
N ILE A 14 -9.71 -26.21 23.24
CA ILE A 14 -10.55 -25.89 22.07
C ILE A 14 -10.21 -24.50 21.47
N PRO A 15 -10.22 -23.38 22.23
CA PRO A 15 -9.88 -22.07 21.66
C PRO A 15 -8.43 -22.01 21.16
N PHE A 16 -7.49 -22.71 21.84
CA PHE A 16 -6.10 -22.78 21.39
C PHE A 16 -5.99 -23.52 20.05
N LEU A 17 -6.67 -24.64 19.90
CA LEU A 17 -6.69 -25.42 18.66
C LEU A 17 -7.38 -24.64 17.52
N LEU A 18 -8.42 -23.87 17.85
CA LEU A 18 -9.11 -23.01 16.89
C LEU A 18 -8.21 -21.86 16.41
N ILE A 19 -7.40 -21.26 17.29
CA ILE A 19 -6.40 -20.24 16.92
C ILE A 19 -5.35 -20.83 15.98
N ILE A 20 -4.85 -22.04 16.28
CA ILE A 20 -3.89 -22.73 15.41
C ILE A 20 -4.53 -23.04 14.05
N LEU A 21 -5.76 -23.52 14.04
CA LEU A 21 -6.48 -23.79 12.80
C LEU A 21 -6.66 -22.54 11.96
N LEU A 22 -7.06 -21.42 12.58
CA LEU A 22 -7.17 -20.11 11.90
C LEU A 22 -5.82 -19.64 11.36
N ALA A 23 -4.76 -19.78 12.15
CA ALA A 23 -3.41 -19.44 11.71
C ALA A 23 -3.02 -20.27 10.47
N VAL A 24 -3.26 -21.58 10.48
CA VAL A 24 -2.98 -22.47 9.33
C VAL A 24 -3.82 -22.07 8.11
N LEU A 25 -5.12 -21.74 8.30
CA LEU A 25 -6.01 -21.32 7.21
C LEU A 25 -5.49 -20.04 6.53
N LEU A 26 -4.94 -19.08 7.29
CA LEU A 26 -4.36 -17.86 6.73
C LEU A 26 -3.15 -18.12 5.83
N TYR A 27 -2.45 -19.25 6.00
CA TYR A 27 -1.32 -19.61 5.15
C TYR A 27 -1.74 -20.40 3.89
N LEU A 28 -3.03 -20.71 3.74
CA LEU A 28 -3.52 -21.38 2.53
C LEU A 28 -3.60 -20.41 1.36
N PRO A 29 -3.00 -20.72 0.20
CA PRO A 29 -3.01 -19.83 -0.98
C PRO A 29 -4.42 -19.37 -1.43
N PRO A 30 -5.47 -20.21 -1.39
CA PRO A 30 -6.81 -19.76 -1.75
C PRO A 30 -7.35 -18.67 -0.84
N VAL A 31 -7.09 -18.75 0.48
CA VAL A 31 -7.52 -17.75 1.47
C VAL A 31 -6.77 -16.44 1.26
N GLN A 32 -5.46 -16.52 1.03
CA GLN A 32 -4.63 -15.36 0.72
C GLN A 32 -5.10 -14.67 -0.55
N ASN A 33 -5.32 -15.42 -1.64
CA ASN A 33 -5.78 -14.87 -2.90
C ASN A 33 -7.17 -14.23 -2.80
N TRP A 34 -8.06 -14.80 -2.01
CA TRP A 34 -9.38 -14.21 -1.74
C TRP A 34 -9.22 -12.88 -0.99
N ALA A 35 -8.48 -12.85 0.11
CA ALA A 35 -8.25 -11.64 0.90
C ALA A 35 -7.64 -10.51 0.06
N VAL A 36 -6.68 -10.84 -0.80
CA VAL A 36 -6.05 -9.88 -1.73
C VAL A 36 -7.05 -9.26 -2.68
N LYS A 37 -7.91 -10.07 -3.28
CA LYS A 37 -8.95 -9.56 -4.19
C LYS A 37 -9.88 -8.58 -3.47
N GLN A 38 -10.23 -8.87 -2.20
CA GLN A 38 -11.07 -7.96 -1.40
C GLN A 38 -10.36 -6.64 -1.12
N VAL A 39 -9.10 -6.69 -0.70
CA VAL A 39 -8.31 -5.47 -0.42
C VAL A 39 -8.09 -4.66 -1.69
N ALA A 40 -7.75 -5.30 -2.82
CA ALA A 40 -7.57 -4.62 -4.09
C ALA A 40 -8.87 -3.97 -4.59
N SER A 41 -10.02 -4.66 -4.46
CA SER A 41 -11.33 -4.12 -4.80
C SER A 41 -11.68 -2.90 -3.93
N TYR A 42 -11.51 -3.02 -2.62
CA TYR A 42 -11.75 -1.91 -1.69
C TYR A 42 -10.85 -0.70 -2.00
N ALA A 43 -9.57 -0.94 -2.25
CA ALA A 43 -8.64 0.13 -2.60
C ALA A 43 -9.01 0.77 -3.95
N SER A 44 -9.45 -0.02 -4.93
CA SER A 44 -9.91 0.48 -6.23
C SER A 44 -11.16 1.37 -6.08
N GLU A 45 -12.12 0.93 -5.30
CA GLU A 45 -13.35 1.69 -5.04
C GLU A 45 -13.06 3.00 -4.29
N SER A 46 -12.18 2.94 -3.27
CA SER A 46 -11.84 4.10 -2.44
C SER A 46 -11.04 5.17 -3.18
N THR A 47 -10.23 4.77 -4.16
CA THR A 47 -9.33 5.68 -4.89
C THR A 47 -9.86 6.08 -6.28
N GLY A 48 -10.87 5.39 -6.78
CA GLY A 48 -11.32 5.52 -8.17
C GLY A 48 -10.30 5.01 -9.21
N MET A 49 -9.24 4.35 -8.75
CA MET A 49 -8.21 3.74 -9.60
C MET A 49 -8.46 2.23 -9.73
N ASP A 50 -7.92 1.64 -10.78
CA ASP A 50 -7.98 0.18 -10.96
C ASP A 50 -6.69 -0.44 -10.41
N ILE A 51 -6.82 -1.05 -9.25
CA ILE A 51 -5.69 -1.65 -8.53
C ILE A 51 -5.75 -3.16 -8.69
N SER A 52 -4.69 -3.74 -9.22
CA SER A 52 -4.54 -5.18 -9.38
C SER A 52 -3.29 -5.68 -8.69
N VAL A 53 -3.39 -6.86 -8.12
CA VAL A 53 -2.31 -7.55 -7.43
C VAL A 53 -2.20 -8.96 -7.99
N LYS A 54 -1.00 -9.38 -8.38
CA LYS A 54 -0.77 -10.69 -8.97
C LYS A 54 -0.75 -11.80 -7.92
N GLU A 55 -0.01 -11.58 -6.85
CA GLU A 55 0.21 -12.58 -5.81
C GLU A 55 0.45 -11.93 -4.46
N VAL A 56 -0.03 -12.57 -3.39
CA VAL A 56 0.33 -12.21 -2.02
C VAL A 56 0.75 -13.45 -1.26
N LYS A 57 1.79 -13.28 -0.47
CA LYS A 57 2.34 -14.32 0.40
C LYS A 57 2.42 -13.78 1.82
N LEU A 58 1.81 -14.49 2.73
CA LEU A 58 2.02 -14.22 4.16
C LEU A 58 3.29 -14.95 4.61
N VAL A 59 4.25 -14.22 5.14
CA VAL A 59 5.49 -14.73 5.69
C VAL A 59 5.45 -14.55 7.21
N PHE A 60 5.73 -15.66 7.94
CA PHE A 60 5.78 -15.60 9.40
C PHE A 60 6.84 -14.59 9.89
N PRO A 61 6.61 -13.79 10.95
CA PRO A 61 5.41 -13.78 11.79
C PRO A 61 4.23 -12.98 11.24
N LEU A 62 4.41 -11.91 10.46
CA LEU A 62 3.36 -11.09 9.86
C LEU A 62 3.90 -10.11 8.81
N LYS A 63 4.76 -10.60 7.94
CA LYS A 63 5.15 -9.87 6.75
C LYS A 63 4.25 -10.27 5.59
N LEU A 64 3.63 -9.29 4.95
CA LEU A 64 2.89 -9.48 3.71
C LEU A 64 3.83 -9.19 2.53
N GLY A 65 4.20 -10.21 1.80
CA GLY A 65 4.85 -10.07 0.52
C GLY A 65 3.80 -9.93 -0.57
N VAL A 66 3.84 -8.85 -1.33
CA VAL A 66 2.92 -8.54 -2.42
C VAL A 66 3.72 -8.44 -3.70
N GLU A 67 3.33 -9.17 -4.75
CA GLU A 67 4.03 -9.16 -6.02
C GLU A 67 3.10 -8.71 -7.17
N GLY A 68 3.66 -7.92 -8.08
CA GLY A 68 2.98 -7.47 -9.29
C GLY A 68 1.78 -6.57 -9.02
N VAL A 69 1.98 -5.50 -8.24
CA VAL A 69 0.96 -4.47 -8.01
C VAL A 69 0.95 -3.51 -9.20
N LYS A 70 -0.20 -3.36 -9.83
CA LYS A 70 -0.43 -2.35 -10.87
C LYS A 70 -1.56 -1.44 -10.46
N VAL A 71 -1.33 -0.15 -10.62
CA VAL A 71 -2.32 0.90 -10.39
C VAL A 71 -2.56 1.61 -11.71
N LEU A 72 -3.79 1.54 -12.20
CA LEU A 72 -4.22 2.17 -13.44
C LEU A 72 -5.22 3.28 -13.13
N GLN A 73 -5.08 4.41 -13.79
CA GLN A 73 -5.99 5.54 -13.67
C GLN A 73 -6.69 5.80 -15.01
N PRO A 74 -8.00 6.06 -15.05
CA PRO A 74 -8.68 6.53 -16.24
C PRO A 74 -8.06 7.85 -16.73
N VAL A 75 -7.95 8.01 -18.04
CA VAL A 75 -7.46 9.25 -18.64
C VAL A 75 -8.62 10.24 -18.72
N ASP A 76 -8.66 11.22 -17.83
CA ASP A 76 -9.77 12.16 -17.71
C ASP A 76 -10.01 12.98 -18.99
N SER A 77 -8.95 13.39 -19.68
CA SER A 77 -9.06 14.09 -20.96
C SER A 77 -9.79 13.31 -22.07
N LEU A 78 -9.84 11.98 -21.94
CA LEU A 78 -10.50 11.09 -22.88
C LEU A 78 -11.88 10.60 -22.42
N ARG A 79 -12.30 10.94 -21.20
CA ARG A 79 -13.57 10.49 -20.60
C ARG A 79 -14.80 10.81 -21.46
N ASN A 80 -14.80 11.97 -22.12
CA ASN A 80 -15.88 12.44 -22.97
C ASN A 80 -15.63 12.17 -24.47
N SER A 81 -14.64 11.35 -24.82
CA SER A 81 -14.36 11.01 -26.20
C SER A 81 -15.52 10.25 -26.83
N PRO A 82 -15.93 10.59 -28.09
CA PRO A 82 -16.94 9.82 -28.82
C PRO A 82 -16.43 8.41 -29.16
N ASN A 83 -15.12 8.20 -29.18
CA ASN A 83 -14.53 6.89 -29.43
C ASN A 83 -14.46 6.07 -28.14
N LEU A 84 -15.19 4.97 -28.07
CA LEU A 84 -15.32 4.09 -26.93
C LEU A 84 -13.96 3.51 -26.49
N ALA A 85 -13.08 3.19 -27.44
CA ALA A 85 -11.75 2.65 -27.15
C ALA A 85 -10.85 3.68 -26.45
N LEU A 86 -10.93 4.96 -26.82
CA LEU A 86 -10.22 6.04 -26.19
C LEU A 86 -10.78 6.36 -24.80
N ARG A 87 -12.11 6.34 -24.66
CA ARG A 87 -12.78 6.61 -23.37
C ARG A 87 -12.42 5.60 -22.29
N ASN A 88 -12.15 4.36 -22.67
CA ASN A 88 -11.77 3.28 -21.75
C ASN A 88 -10.26 3.17 -21.53
N ARG A 89 -9.47 4.08 -22.10
CA ARG A 89 -8.03 4.08 -21.92
C ARG A 89 -7.66 4.38 -20.48
N LYS A 90 -6.78 3.55 -19.93
CA LYS A 90 -6.19 3.72 -18.61
C LYS A 90 -4.69 3.82 -18.76
N ASP A 91 -4.10 4.73 -17.99
CA ASP A 91 -2.66 4.87 -17.92
C ASP A 91 -2.13 4.25 -16.62
N THR A 92 -0.93 3.67 -16.69
CA THR A 92 -0.29 3.06 -15.52
C THR A 92 0.31 4.16 -14.64
N VAL A 93 -0.25 4.33 -13.45
CA VAL A 93 0.25 5.28 -12.43
C VAL A 93 1.39 4.67 -11.63
N ALA A 94 1.27 3.39 -11.29
CA ALA A 94 2.32 2.66 -10.60
C ALA A 94 2.40 1.21 -11.07
N ASP A 95 3.61 0.71 -11.22
CA ASP A 95 3.91 -0.71 -11.46
C ASP A 95 5.00 -1.13 -10.49
N ILE A 96 4.65 -1.97 -9.51
CA ILE A 96 5.52 -2.38 -8.41
C ILE A 96 5.75 -3.87 -8.54
N GLN A 97 7.00 -4.27 -8.75
CA GLN A 97 7.32 -5.68 -8.89
C GLN A 97 7.14 -6.44 -7.59
N LYS A 98 7.62 -5.85 -6.47
CA LYS A 98 7.52 -6.47 -5.15
C LYS A 98 7.37 -5.42 -4.08
N MET A 99 6.48 -5.67 -3.15
CA MET A 99 6.28 -4.90 -1.93
C MET A 99 6.25 -5.86 -0.74
N VAL A 100 6.92 -5.50 0.35
CA VAL A 100 6.82 -6.21 1.63
C VAL A 100 6.31 -5.24 2.67
N VAL A 101 5.28 -5.65 3.38
CA VAL A 101 4.64 -4.86 4.44
C VAL A 101 4.75 -5.64 5.75
N GLU A 102 5.31 -5.02 6.77
CA GLU A 102 5.32 -5.57 8.12
C GLU A 102 4.25 -4.86 8.97
N VAL A 103 3.30 -5.63 9.48
CA VAL A 103 2.14 -5.12 10.21
C VAL A 103 2.24 -5.50 11.68
N GLN A 104 1.89 -4.59 12.58
CA GLN A 104 1.81 -4.88 14.01
C GLN A 104 0.55 -5.69 14.34
N LEU A 105 0.75 -6.79 15.11
CA LEU A 105 -0.35 -7.68 15.52
C LEU A 105 -1.30 -7.07 16.54
N LEU A 106 -0.74 -6.48 17.60
CA LEU A 106 -1.54 -6.04 18.74
C LEU A 106 -2.56 -4.96 18.39
N PRO A 107 -2.23 -3.94 17.57
CA PRO A 107 -3.21 -2.95 17.14
C PRO A 107 -4.38 -3.52 16.31
N LEU A 108 -4.17 -4.63 15.60
CA LEU A 108 -5.24 -5.28 14.82
C LEU A 108 -6.41 -5.74 15.70
N PHE A 109 -6.16 -6.16 16.94
CA PHE A 109 -7.21 -6.52 17.89
C PHE A 109 -8.07 -5.32 18.32
N SER A 110 -7.59 -4.08 18.07
CA SER A 110 -8.29 -2.83 18.35
C SER A 110 -8.78 -2.15 17.05
N ASN A 111 -8.93 -2.91 15.97
CA ASN A 111 -9.29 -2.40 14.63
C ASN A 111 -8.37 -1.29 14.10
N GLN A 112 -7.11 -1.28 14.54
CA GLN A 112 -6.10 -0.34 14.08
C GLN A 112 -5.09 -1.07 13.20
N VAL A 113 -4.81 -0.54 12.02
CA VAL A 113 -3.77 -1.07 11.14
C VAL A 113 -2.52 -0.21 11.30
N MET A 114 -1.52 -0.78 11.94
CA MET A 114 -0.21 -0.14 12.15
C MET A 114 0.85 -0.88 11.34
N VAL A 115 1.63 -0.15 10.58
CA VAL A 115 2.69 -0.70 9.72
C VAL A 115 4.04 -0.22 10.22
N ASP A 116 4.98 -1.16 10.43
CA ASP A 116 6.34 -0.86 10.90
C ASP A 116 7.35 -0.72 9.76
N GLU A 117 7.20 -1.51 8.71
CA GLU A 117 8.13 -1.50 7.59
C GLU A 117 7.39 -1.65 6.26
N LEU A 118 7.80 -0.84 5.30
CA LEU A 118 7.40 -0.93 3.91
C LEU A 118 8.65 -1.00 3.04
N ASP A 119 8.79 -2.09 2.32
CA ASP A 119 9.87 -2.28 1.34
C ASP A 119 9.28 -2.43 -0.05
N PHE A 120 9.68 -1.55 -0.96
CA PHE A 120 9.34 -1.64 -2.38
C PHE A 120 10.60 -1.97 -3.18
N THR A 121 10.46 -2.90 -4.10
CA THR A 121 11.52 -3.29 -5.02
C THR A 121 11.05 -3.16 -6.45
N LYS A 122 11.80 -2.42 -7.25
CA LYS A 122 11.53 -2.15 -8.67
C LYS A 122 10.11 -1.58 -8.85
N MET A 123 9.98 -0.31 -8.57
CA MET A 123 8.76 0.46 -8.72
C MET A 123 8.92 1.46 -9.86
N LYS A 124 7.95 1.50 -10.76
CA LYS A 124 7.76 2.56 -11.75
C LYS A 124 6.60 3.41 -11.34
N VAL A 125 6.76 4.72 -11.39
CA VAL A 125 5.72 5.69 -11.08
C VAL A 125 5.56 6.62 -12.27
N ASN A 126 4.34 6.89 -12.65
CA ASN A 126 3.99 7.87 -13.65
C ASN A 126 2.59 8.43 -13.36
N THR A 127 2.54 9.48 -12.56
CA THR A 127 1.29 10.19 -12.33
C THR A 127 0.92 10.95 -13.60
N THR A 128 0.15 10.33 -14.48
CA THR A 128 -0.25 10.89 -15.78
C THR A 128 -1.02 12.19 -15.65
N ASN A 129 -1.77 12.35 -14.56
CA ASN A 129 -2.41 13.57 -14.15
C ASN A 129 -1.61 14.20 -13.02
N PHE A 130 -1.69 15.52 -12.88
CA PHE A 130 -1.08 16.22 -11.76
C PHE A 130 -1.78 15.83 -10.46
N ILE A 131 -0.99 15.45 -9.46
CA ILE A 131 -1.44 15.26 -8.09
C ILE A 131 -0.99 16.50 -7.32
N HIS A 132 -1.94 17.31 -6.83
CA HIS A 132 -1.62 18.57 -6.13
C HIS A 132 -0.60 19.42 -6.91
N GLU A 133 -0.91 19.71 -8.18
CA GLU A 133 -0.06 20.56 -9.04
C GLU A 133 1.29 19.94 -9.41
N ALA A 134 1.50 18.68 -9.11
CA ALA A 134 2.74 17.98 -9.41
C ALA A 134 2.51 16.68 -10.21
N ARG A 135 3.34 16.45 -11.22
CA ARG A 135 3.45 15.18 -11.93
C ARG A 135 4.76 14.52 -11.54
N ILE A 136 4.69 13.29 -11.08
CA ILE A 136 5.85 12.49 -10.69
C ILE A 136 6.05 11.35 -11.70
N LYS A 137 7.24 11.24 -12.23
CA LYS A 137 7.61 10.17 -13.15
C LYS A 137 8.97 9.61 -12.77
N GLY A 138 9.13 8.30 -12.79
CA GLY A 138 10.44 7.70 -12.59
C GLY A 138 10.44 6.24 -12.25
N ASP A 139 11.66 5.74 -12.10
CA ASP A 139 11.97 4.37 -11.72
C ASP A 139 12.68 4.39 -10.37
N VAL A 140 12.29 3.51 -9.46
CA VAL A 140 12.90 3.34 -8.14
C VAL A 140 13.29 1.89 -7.97
N GLY A 141 14.58 1.62 -7.82
CA GLY A 141 15.11 0.27 -7.59
C GLY A 141 14.70 -0.24 -6.22
N LYS A 142 14.86 0.59 -5.19
CA LYS A 142 14.46 0.26 -3.81
C LYS A 142 13.94 1.50 -3.08
N LEU A 143 12.78 1.34 -2.43
CA LEU A 143 12.26 2.27 -1.43
C LEU A 143 12.00 1.48 -0.15
N GLN A 144 12.63 1.87 0.95
CA GLN A 144 12.43 1.27 2.26
C GLN A 144 12.00 2.34 3.25
N LEU A 145 10.91 2.10 3.94
CA LEU A 145 10.38 2.96 4.98
C LEU A 145 10.30 2.16 6.27
N LYS A 146 11.05 2.59 7.29
CA LYS A 146 10.95 2.06 8.64
C LYS A 146 10.26 3.09 9.52
N ALA A 147 9.12 2.70 10.06
CA ALA A 147 8.24 3.60 10.79
C ALA A 147 8.04 3.11 12.24
N HIS A 148 7.70 4.03 13.13
CA HIS A 148 7.12 3.71 14.43
C HIS A 148 5.59 3.85 14.36
N GLY A 149 4.99 3.10 13.41
CA GLY A 149 3.57 3.10 13.17
C GLY A 149 3.15 4.06 12.05
N ILE A 150 2.80 3.48 10.91
CA ILE A 150 1.96 4.14 9.92
C ILE A 150 0.53 3.86 10.34
N ASP A 151 -0.13 4.86 10.90
CA ASP A 151 -1.52 4.77 11.35
C ASP A 151 -2.44 5.15 10.19
N LEU A 152 -2.96 4.14 9.51
CA LEU A 152 -3.86 4.32 8.37
C LEU A 152 -5.21 4.92 8.79
N GLY A 153 -5.67 4.65 10.02
CA GLY A 153 -6.94 5.16 10.52
C GLY A 153 -6.90 6.65 10.87
N ARG A 154 -5.74 7.16 11.29
CA ARG A 154 -5.53 8.57 11.65
C ARG A 154 -4.76 9.35 10.58
N GLU A 155 -4.45 8.73 9.46
CA GLU A 155 -3.71 9.33 8.35
C GLU A 155 -2.38 9.97 8.79
N ARG A 156 -1.66 9.26 9.66
CA ARG A 156 -0.38 9.70 10.20
C ARG A 156 0.73 8.75 9.81
N VAL A 157 1.81 9.31 9.29
CA VAL A 157 3.00 8.57 8.88
C VAL A 157 4.20 9.14 9.62
N ASN A 158 4.74 8.39 10.59
CA ASN A 158 5.97 8.73 11.28
C ASN A 158 7.07 7.77 10.84
N VAL A 159 7.89 8.22 9.92
CA VAL A 159 9.01 7.43 9.37
C VAL A 159 10.29 7.82 10.10
N ASN A 160 10.95 6.85 10.74
CA ASN A 160 12.25 7.07 11.36
C ASN A 160 13.36 7.07 10.32
N HIS A 161 13.31 6.10 9.42
CA HIS A 161 14.30 5.97 8.37
C HIS A 161 13.62 5.70 7.03
N ALA A 162 13.91 6.54 6.06
CA ALA A 162 13.56 6.34 4.66
C ALA A 162 14.85 6.14 3.85
N LEU A 163 14.88 5.11 3.02
CA LEU A 163 15.96 4.87 2.05
C LEU A 163 15.35 4.82 0.65
N ILE A 164 15.86 5.66 -0.23
CA ILE A 164 15.61 5.58 -1.68
C ILE A 164 16.94 5.21 -2.33
N ALA A 165 16.95 4.13 -3.11
CA ALA A 165 18.15 3.69 -3.78
C ALA A 165 17.88 3.30 -5.24
N ASP A 166 18.89 3.56 -6.09
CA ASP A 166 18.87 3.25 -7.51
C ASP A 166 17.64 3.86 -8.20
N ALA A 167 17.44 5.16 -8.01
CA ALA A 167 16.23 5.85 -8.45
C ALA A 167 16.57 6.98 -9.45
N ARG A 168 15.67 7.15 -10.41
CA ARG A 168 15.58 8.34 -11.27
C ARG A 168 14.18 8.89 -11.17
N LEU A 169 14.06 10.08 -10.61
CA LEU A 169 12.78 10.72 -10.36
C LEU A 169 12.75 12.08 -11.03
N SER A 170 11.69 12.36 -11.77
CA SER A 170 11.38 13.67 -12.32
C SER A 170 10.06 14.16 -11.74
N VAL A 171 10.08 15.37 -11.20
CA VAL A 171 8.90 16.06 -10.71
C VAL A 171 8.69 17.30 -11.57
N GLU A 172 7.53 17.41 -12.16
CA GLU A 172 7.08 18.55 -12.96
C GLU A 172 5.98 19.26 -12.18
N LEU A 173 6.21 20.51 -11.84
CA LEU A 173 5.20 21.37 -11.22
C LEU A 173 4.40 22.10 -12.30
N SER A 174 3.15 22.44 -12.01
CA SER A 174 2.31 23.23 -12.89
C SER A 174 1.52 24.25 -12.10
N ASP A 175 1.58 25.50 -12.54
CA ASP A 175 0.78 26.60 -12.02
C ASP A 175 -0.59 26.72 -12.71
N THR A 176 -0.78 25.97 -13.80
CA THR A 176 -2.05 25.98 -14.58
C THR A 176 -3.11 25.06 -14.04
N VAL A 177 -2.75 24.14 -13.11
CA VAL A 177 -3.71 23.27 -12.44
C VAL A 177 -4.38 24.10 -11.33
N PRO A 178 -5.70 24.28 -11.35
CA PRO A 178 -6.38 25.01 -10.30
C PRO A 178 -6.08 24.36 -8.93
N PRO A 179 -5.79 25.14 -7.89
CA PRO A 179 -5.61 24.59 -6.56
C PRO A 179 -6.87 23.84 -6.15
N ASP A 180 -6.69 22.66 -5.54
CA ASP A 180 -7.80 21.90 -4.99
C ASP A 180 -8.41 22.68 -3.83
N THR A 181 -9.52 23.38 -4.12
CA THR A 181 -10.26 24.18 -3.14
C THR A 181 -11.25 23.34 -2.33
N THR A 182 -11.33 22.03 -2.59
CA THR A 182 -12.16 21.14 -1.78
C THR A 182 -11.57 21.06 -0.39
N PRO A 183 -12.29 21.46 0.68
CA PRO A 183 -11.79 21.29 2.04
C PRO A 183 -11.68 19.79 2.32
N SER A 184 -10.52 19.22 2.03
CA SER A 184 -10.25 17.86 2.43
C SER A 184 -10.04 17.87 3.95
N SER A 185 -10.95 17.26 4.68
CA SER A 185 -10.84 17.13 6.13
C SER A 185 -9.69 16.20 6.55
N ASN A 186 -9.06 15.53 5.61
CA ASN A 186 -8.10 14.46 5.83
C ASN A 186 -6.78 14.81 5.15
N TYR A 187 -5.88 15.46 5.91
CA TYR A 187 -4.51 15.69 5.47
C TYR A 187 -3.61 14.63 6.10
N TRP A 188 -2.99 13.80 5.28
CA TRP A 188 -1.92 12.93 5.72
C TRP A 188 -0.80 13.74 6.36
N LYS A 189 -0.51 13.48 7.63
CA LYS A 189 0.61 14.07 8.33
C LYS A 189 1.82 13.14 8.20
N ILE A 190 2.77 13.54 7.39
CA ILE A 190 3.98 12.78 7.11
C ILE A 190 5.15 13.45 7.82
N ASN A 191 5.82 12.71 8.71
CA ASN A 191 7.05 13.11 9.36
C ASN A 191 8.16 12.11 9.03
N ILE A 192 9.26 12.58 8.48
CA ILE A 192 10.42 11.75 8.15
C ILE A 192 11.61 12.30 8.93
N GLN A 193 12.15 11.49 9.87
CA GLN A 193 13.28 11.89 10.69
C GLN A 193 14.61 11.81 9.95
N GLN A 194 14.80 10.76 9.17
CA GLN A 194 16.01 10.55 8.37
C GLN A 194 15.66 10.05 6.96
N LEU A 195 16.15 10.78 5.97
CA LEU A 195 16.09 10.37 4.56
C LEU A 195 17.50 10.06 4.05
N LYS A 196 17.71 8.86 3.54
CA LYS A 196 18.95 8.45 2.89
C LYS A 196 18.71 8.23 1.40
N LEU A 197 19.46 8.94 0.58
CA LEU A 197 19.48 8.78 -0.87
C LEU A 197 20.76 8.06 -1.27
N LYS A 198 20.65 7.05 -2.12
CA LYS A 198 21.78 6.29 -2.64
C LYS A 198 21.62 6.08 -4.14
N ASN A 199 22.58 6.51 -4.92
CA ASN A 199 22.53 6.38 -6.38
C ASN A 199 21.19 6.86 -6.95
N THR A 200 20.83 8.13 -6.65
CA THR A 200 19.51 8.71 -6.95
C THR A 200 19.69 9.99 -7.73
N ASP A 201 19.08 10.05 -8.91
CA ASP A 201 18.97 11.24 -9.74
C ASP A 201 17.58 11.85 -9.53
N PHE A 202 17.54 13.14 -9.23
CA PHE A 202 16.30 13.89 -9.03
C PHE A 202 16.29 15.11 -9.92
N THR A 203 15.25 15.25 -10.73
CA THR A 203 15.05 16.43 -11.59
C THR A 203 13.75 17.11 -11.21
N LEU A 204 13.79 18.40 -10.96
CA LEU A 204 12.65 19.25 -10.70
C LEU A 204 12.46 20.24 -11.87
N HIS A 205 11.30 20.18 -12.49
CA HIS A 205 10.87 21.13 -13.51
C HIS A 205 9.87 22.10 -12.87
N ILE A 206 10.22 23.37 -12.86
CA ILE A 206 9.37 24.47 -12.36
C ILE A 206 8.93 25.27 -13.59
N PRO A 207 7.63 25.62 -13.73
CA PRO A 207 7.09 26.39 -14.84
C PRO A 207 7.67 27.81 -14.92
#